data_f0ded63fd70e47e1e00e83b6ecfa7906
#
_entry.id   f0ded63fd70e47e1e00e83b6ecfa7906
#
_cell.length_a   1.000
_cell.length_b   1.000
_cell.length_c   1.000
_cell.angle_alpha   90.00
_cell.angle_beta   90.00
_cell.angle_gamma   90.00
#
_symmetry.space_group_name_H-M   'P 1'
#
loop_
_entity.id
_entity.type
_entity.pdbx_description
1 polymer ?
#
loop_
_entity_poly.entity_id
_entity_poly.type
_entity_poly.pdbx_seq_one_letter_code
_entity_poly.pdbx_strand_id
1 'polypeptide(L)'
;GGGARRRVASGGGEGGGVGGGAGVGAGVDHGLGESRTRIARSEGNVGMLPAVIGPYVYSKIGSAQFRRLSALASRVSAEEGLRIGWINELVDSPLGFDDAITRLTDEVLRTGPMAVAESKRLALAFDRWMASDEELRLWTLDKTSKMRGSREGQEGLSAFLERRPPDWSPDAE
;
A
#
# COMPACT_ATOMS: atom_id res chain seq x y z
N GLY A 1 20.20 -16.24 5.08
CA GLY A 1 18.79 -16.24 5.34
C GLY A 1 18.30 -14.82 5.57
N GLY A 2 17.90 -14.10 4.50
CA GLY A 2 17.30 -12.79 4.62
C GLY A 2 15.79 -12.95 4.73
N GLY A 3 15.24 -12.90 5.95
CA GLY A 3 13.81 -12.91 6.16
C GLY A 3 13.15 -11.71 5.45
N ALA A 4 12.24 -11.99 4.54
CA ALA A 4 11.41 -10.97 3.92
C ALA A 4 10.60 -10.29 5.03
N ARG A 5 10.98 -9.05 5.39
CA ARG A 5 10.27 -8.30 6.42
C ARG A 5 8.94 -7.83 5.83
N ARG A 6 7.85 -8.34 6.37
CA ARG A 6 6.52 -7.78 6.17
C ARG A 6 6.56 -6.34 6.68
N ARG A 7 6.36 -5.37 5.79
CA ARG A 7 6.27 -3.97 6.18
C ARG A 7 4.91 -3.45 5.73
N VAL A 8 3.95 -3.52 6.62
CA VAL A 8 2.77 -2.68 6.55
C VAL A 8 3.13 -1.42 7.32
N ALA A 9 3.34 -0.32 6.63
CA ALA A 9 3.51 0.97 7.26
C ALA A 9 2.13 1.62 7.38
N SER A 10 1.57 1.63 8.58
CA SER A 10 0.43 2.45 8.91
C SER A 10 0.91 3.83 9.34
N GLY A 11 0.45 4.87 8.67
CA GLY A 11 0.64 6.24 9.10
C GLY A 11 -0.69 6.77 9.64
N GLY A 12 -0.87 6.77 10.94
CA GLY A 12 -1.94 7.48 11.61
C GLY A 12 -1.48 8.90 11.92
N GLY A 13 -2.18 9.93 11.46
CA GLY A 13 -1.90 11.32 11.77
C GLY A 13 -3.07 11.94 12.53
N GLU A 14 -2.90 12.25 13.81
CA GLU A 14 -3.69 13.24 14.49
C GLU A 14 -3.29 14.62 13.92
N GLY A 15 -4.21 15.30 13.27
CA GLY A 15 -3.96 16.59 12.66
C GLY A 15 -3.55 16.52 11.18
N GLY A 16 -3.40 17.66 10.53
CA GLY A 16 -3.16 17.76 9.10
C GLY A 16 -1.75 17.31 8.69
N GLY A 17 -1.65 16.36 7.79
CA GLY A 17 -0.40 16.08 7.08
C GLY A 17 -0.09 17.18 6.07
N VAL A 18 0.95 17.99 6.31
CA VAL A 18 1.39 19.06 5.43
C VAL A 18 2.75 18.71 4.82
N GLY A 19 2.94 18.95 3.53
CA GLY A 19 4.22 18.77 2.83
C GLY A 19 4.79 17.36 3.01
N GLY A 20 5.93 17.24 3.71
CA GLY A 20 6.63 15.96 3.93
C GLY A 20 5.79 14.89 4.61
N GLY A 21 4.92 15.26 5.56
CA GLY A 21 4.01 14.33 6.23
C GLY A 21 3.02 13.70 5.27
N ALA A 22 2.48 14.47 4.32
CA ALA A 22 1.63 13.96 3.26
C ALA A 22 2.38 12.97 2.35
N GLY A 23 3.66 13.23 2.07
CA GLY A 23 4.53 12.37 1.29
C GLY A 23 4.79 11.03 1.95
N VAL A 24 5.04 11.00 3.28
CA VAL A 24 5.21 9.77 4.05
C VAL A 24 3.92 8.93 4.00
N GLY A 25 2.74 9.56 4.19
CA GLY A 25 1.46 8.87 4.05
C GLY A 25 1.23 8.29 2.65
N ALA A 26 1.75 8.92 1.58
CA ALA A 26 1.65 8.39 0.22
C ALA A 26 2.58 7.20 -0.02
N GLY A 27 3.65 7.05 0.76
CA GLY A 27 4.64 5.96 0.60
C GLY A 27 4.24 4.65 1.27
N VAL A 28 3.12 4.58 1.98
CA VAL A 28 2.66 3.37 2.66
C VAL A 28 1.72 2.56 1.79
N ASP A 29 1.70 1.23 2.01
CA ASP A 29 0.85 0.30 1.27
C ASP A 29 -0.62 0.43 1.67
N HIS A 30 -0.89 0.67 2.95
CA HIS A 30 -2.24 0.92 3.47
C HIS A 30 -2.23 2.16 4.37
N GLY A 31 -2.94 3.18 3.94
CA GLY A 31 -3.07 4.45 4.67
C GLY A 31 -4.35 4.50 5.50
N LEU A 32 -4.21 4.72 6.79
CA LEU A 32 -5.32 5.01 7.70
C LEU A 32 -5.43 6.52 7.94
N GLY A 33 -6.62 7.05 8.00
CA GLY A 33 -6.89 8.44 8.32
C GLY A 33 -8.03 8.58 9.34
N GLU A 34 -7.93 9.52 10.25
CA GLU A 34 -9.08 9.93 11.07
C GLU A 34 -10.02 10.83 10.23
N SER A 35 -11.32 10.78 10.49
CA SER A 35 -12.34 11.55 9.75
C SER A 35 -12.10 13.07 9.75
N ARG A 36 -11.39 13.60 10.76
CA ARG A 36 -11.00 15.01 10.82
C ARG A 36 -9.68 15.34 10.14
N THR A 37 -8.96 14.35 9.61
CA THR A 37 -7.67 14.54 8.96
C THR A 37 -7.80 15.49 7.76
N ARG A 38 -6.82 16.37 7.59
CA ARG A 38 -6.66 17.23 6.44
C ARG A 38 -5.27 17.00 5.85
N ILE A 39 -5.23 16.69 4.58
CA ILE A 39 -3.98 16.53 3.83
C ILE A 39 -3.77 17.81 3.03
N ALA A 40 -2.65 18.48 3.24
CA ALA A 40 -2.34 19.71 2.54
C ALA A 40 -1.08 19.56 1.68
N ARG A 41 -1.15 20.08 0.46
CA ARG A 41 -0.02 20.25 -0.44
C ARG A 41 0.17 21.77 -0.62
N SER A 42 0.96 22.36 0.28
CA SER A 42 1.12 23.81 0.37
C SER A 42 2.31 24.34 -0.43
N GLU A 43 3.07 23.47 -1.08
CA GLU A 43 4.29 23.84 -1.82
C GLU A 43 3.98 24.89 -2.91
N GLY A 44 2.89 24.73 -3.65
CA GLY A 44 2.50 25.67 -4.68
C GLY A 44 2.18 27.07 -4.16
N ASN A 45 1.68 27.19 -2.92
CA ASN A 45 1.37 28.49 -2.31
C ASN A 45 2.62 29.33 -2.00
N VAL A 46 3.78 28.70 -1.92
CA VAL A 46 5.08 29.35 -1.69
C VAL A 46 5.98 29.29 -2.92
N GLY A 47 5.44 28.99 -4.08
CA GLY A 47 6.19 28.93 -5.34
C GLY A 47 7.13 27.72 -5.47
N MET A 48 6.91 26.67 -4.67
CA MET A 48 7.73 25.46 -4.67
C MET A 48 7.03 24.30 -5.40
N LEU A 49 7.83 23.33 -5.84
CA LEU A 49 7.35 22.11 -6.46
C LEU A 49 7.41 20.94 -5.45
N PRO A 50 6.41 20.05 -5.45
CA PRO A 50 6.42 18.83 -4.64
C PRO A 50 7.33 17.73 -5.25
N ALA A 51 8.52 18.08 -5.70
CA ALA A 51 9.37 17.20 -6.49
C ALA A 51 9.85 15.97 -5.69
N VAL A 52 10.13 16.13 -4.39
CA VAL A 52 10.63 15.04 -3.54
C VAL A 52 9.53 14.02 -3.24
N ILE A 53 8.35 14.47 -2.86
CA ILE A 53 7.22 13.60 -2.53
C ILE A 53 6.39 13.21 -3.76
N GLY A 54 6.55 13.95 -4.84
CA GLY A 54 5.76 13.84 -6.06
C GLY A 54 5.61 12.41 -6.59
N PRO A 55 6.70 11.65 -6.78
CA PRO A 55 6.62 10.28 -7.30
C PRO A 55 5.74 9.35 -6.45
N TYR A 56 5.80 9.46 -5.13
CA TYR A 56 5.02 8.64 -4.21
C TYR A 56 3.53 9.01 -4.26
N VAL A 57 3.24 10.32 -4.25
CA VAL A 57 1.87 10.82 -4.34
C VAL A 57 1.27 10.49 -5.71
N TYR A 58 2.02 10.71 -6.79
CA TYR A 58 1.61 10.40 -8.15
C TYR A 58 1.23 8.92 -8.32
N SER A 59 2.09 8.02 -7.83
CA SER A 59 1.81 6.58 -7.88
C SER A 59 0.55 6.21 -7.08
N LYS A 60 0.30 6.89 -5.96
CA LYS A 60 -0.85 6.58 -5.09
C LYS A 60 -2.19 7.08 -5.63
N ILE A 61 -2.25 8.31 -6.13
CA ILE A 61 -3.51 8.97 -6.52
C ILE A 61 -3.70 9.14 -8.04
N GLY A 62 -2.70 8.75 -8.81
CA GLY A 62 -2.71 8.84 -10.26
C GLY A 62 -2.50 10.25 -10.81
N SER A 63 -2.25 10.32 -12.12
CA SER A 63 -1.89 11.53 -12.86
C SER A 63 -2.93 12.64 -12.73
N ALA A 64 -4.21 12.33 -12.89
CA ALA A 64 -5.27 13.34 -12.91
C ALA A 64 -5.40 14.06 -11.56
N GLN A 65 -5.42 13.31 -10.46
CA GLN A 65 -5.55 13.88 -9.12
C GLN A 65 -4.25 14.60 -8.71
N PHE A 66 -3.09 14.04 -9.07
CA PHE A 66 -1.82 14.70 -8.82
C PHE A 66 -1.76 16.09 -9.48
N ARG A 67 -2.13 16.20 -10.77
CA ARG A 67 -2.16 17.49 -11.49
C ARG A 67 -3.14 18.47 -10.87
N ARG A 68 -4.36 18.01 -10.59
CA ARG A 68 -5.40 18.85 -9.95
C ARG A 68 -4.93 19.43 -8.64
N LEU A 69 -4.44 18.59 -7.72
CA LEU A 69 -4.02 19.03 -6.39
C LEU A 69 -2.74 19.86 -6.42
N SER A 70 -1.82 19.58 -7.34
CA SER A 70 -0.59 20.37 -7.49
C SER A 70 -0.88 21.77 -8.03
N ALA A 71 -1.77 21.88 -9.03
CA ALA A 71 -2.11 23.17 -9.63
C ALA A 71 -2.91 24.06 -8.69
N LEU A 72 -3.78 23.49 -7.87
CA LEU A 72 -4.67 24.23 -6.98
C LEU A 72 -4.09 24.45 -5.58
N ALA A 73 -3.00 23.76 -5.24
CA ALA A 73 -2.44 23.68 -3.87
C ALA A 73 -3.54 23.41 -2.80
N SER A 74 -4.55 22.62 -3.17
CA SER A 74 -5.77 22.43 -2.39
C SER A 74 -5.52 21.55 -1.16
N ARG A 75 -6.25 21.86 -0.09
CA ARG A 75 -6.40 20.95 1.05
C ARG A 75 -7.40 19.84 0.69
N VAL A 76 -7.12 18.63 1.08
CA VAL A 76 -7.92 17.43 0.85
C VAL A 76 -8.50 16.99 2.19
N SER A 77 -9.81 16.81 2.27
CA SER A 77 -10.46 16.23 3.45
C SER A 77 -10.16 14.73 3.55
N ALA A 78 -10.44 14.13 4.69
CA ALA A 78 -10.29 12.70 4.90
C ALA A 78 -11.13 11.88 3.89
N GLU A 79 -12.39 12.28 3.68
CA GLU A 79 -13.32 11.62 2.75
C GLU A 79 -12.84 11.76 1.29
N GLU A 80 -12.36 12.95 0.91
CA GLU A 80 -11.76 13.15 -0.41
C GLU A 80 -10.49 12.32 -0.55
N GLY A 81 -9.65 12.24 0.49
CA GLY A 81 -8.46 11.39 0.54
C GLY A 81 -8.79 9.91 0.33
N LEU A 82 -9.86 9.42 0.96
CA LEU A 82 -10.40 8.07 0.73
C LEU A 82 -10.86 7.89 -0.72
N ARG A 83 -11.66 8.83 -1.23
CA ARG A 83 -12.21 8.77 -2.58
C ARG A 83 -11.14 8.73 -3.68
N ILE A 84 -10.03 9.44 -3.51
CA ILE A 84 -8.94 9.50 -4.50
C ILE A 84 -7.83 8.46 -4.27
N GLY A 85 -7.97 7.60 -3.26
CA GLY A 85 -7.00 6.53 -2.96
C GLY A 85 -5.77 6.98 -2.17
N TRP A 86 -5.74 8.19 -1.62
CA TRP A 86 -4.65 8.64 -0.74
C TRP A 86 -4.72 7.96 0.62
N ILE A 87 -5.93 7.84 1.14
CA ILE A 87 -6.27 7.07 2.34
C ILE A 87 -7.02 5.82 1.88
N ASN A 88 -6.80 4.69 2.53
CA ASN A 88 -7.45 3.42 2.20
C ASN A 88 -8.62 3.13 3.14
N GLU A 89 -8.56 3.64 4.38
CA GLU A 89 -9.60 3.45 5.40
C GLU A 89 -9.66 4.65 6.33
N LEU A 90 -10.87 5.01 6.76
CA LEU A 90 -11.11 6.03 7.76
C LEU A 90 -11.50 5.40 9.10
N VAL A 91 -11.00 6.00 10.17
CA VAL A 91 -11.42 5.70 11.54
C VAL A 91 -12.11 6.92 12.14
N ASP A 92 -13.10 6.69 13.00
CA ASP A 92 -13.93 7.78 13.57
C ASP A 92 -13.23 8.52 14.71
N SER A 93 -12.25 7.90 15.32
CA SER A 93 -11.53 8.45 16.47
C SER A 93 -10.10 7.88 16.56
N PRO A 94 -9.21 8.51 17.32
CA PRO A 94 -7.87 7.99 17.58
C PRO A 94 -7.86 6.55 18.13
N LEU A 95 -8.82 6.16 18.93
CA LEU A 95 -8.94 4.79 19.44
C LEU A 95 -9.20 3.76 18.34
N GLY A 96 -9.86 4.14 17.27
CA GLY A 96 -10.10 3.28 16.11
C GLY A 96 -8.85 2.87 15.34
N PHE A 97 -7.72 3.57 15.52
CA PHE A 97 -6.45 3.17 14.88
C PHE A 97 -5.93 1.84 15.41
N ASP A 98 -5.98 1.60 16.72
CA ASP A 98 -5.47 0.36 17.31
C ASP A 98 -6.27 -0.87 16.83
N ASP A 99 -7.59 -0.74 16.76
CA ASP A 99 -8.46 -1.79 16.24
C ASP A 99 -8.18 -2.05 14.75
N ALA A 100 -8.07 -1.00 13.94
CA ALA A 100 -7.77 -1.12 12.52
C ALA A 100 -6.38 -1.74 12.29
N ILE A 101 -5.36 -1.32 13.04
CA ILE A 101 -4.00 -1.88 12.96
C ILE A 101 -3.99 -3.35 13.36
N THR A 102 -4.69 -3.72 14.43
CA THR A 102 -4.80 -5.11 14.88
C THR A 102 -5.41 -5.98 13.79
N ARG A 103 -6.57 -5.57 13.25
CA ARG A 103 -7.26 -6.28 12.17
C ARG A 103 -6.37 -6.42 10.92
N LEU A 104 -5.75 -5.35 10.47
CA LEU A 104 -4.86 -5.38 9.28
C LEU A 104 -3.63 -6.27 9.52
N THR A 105 -3.10 -6.26 10.73
CA THR A 105 -1.98 -7.12 11.10
C THR A 105 -2.38 -8.59 11.03
N ASP A 106 -3.53 -8.94 11.56
CA ASP A 106 -4.07 -10.30 11.52
C ASP A 106 -4.30 -10.77 10.08
N GLU A 107 -4.88 -9.92 9.22
CA GLU A 107 -5.05 -10.21 7.80
C GLU A 107 -3.71 -10.49 7.10
N VAL A 108 -2.69 -9.65 7.35
CA VAL A 108 -1.34 -9.84 6.77
C VAL A 108 -0.68 -11.11 7.31
N LEU A 109 -0.88 -11.45 8.58
CA LEU A 109 -0.31 -12.67 9.19
C LEU A 109 -0.90 -13.95 8.62
N ARG A 110 -2.17 -13.92 8.17
CA ARG A 110 -2.81 -15.04 7.47
C ARG A 110 -2.37 -15.20 6.02
N THR A 111 -1.74 -14.16 5.45
CA THR A 111 -1.24 -14.20 4.07
C THR A 111 0.17 -14.73 4.01
N GLY A 112 0.50 -15.57 3.02
CA GLY A 112 1.84 -16.11 2.82
C GLY A 112 2.92 -15.02 2.76
N PRO A 113 3.98 -15.10 3.56
CA PRO A 113 4.99 -14.03 3.66
C PRO A 113 5.73 -13.74 2.36
N MET A 114 6.02 -14.75 1.54
CA MET A 114 6.58 -14.55 0.21
C MET A 114 5.54 -13.96 -0.75
N ALA A 115 4.29 -14.41 -0.68
CA ALA A 115 3.20 -13.91 -1.51
C ALA A 115 3.00 -12.40 -1.30
N VAL A 116 2.98 -11.91 -0.06
CA VAL A 116 2.90 -10.48 0.26
C VAL A 116 4.07 -9.71 -0.35
N ALA A 117 5.30 -10.19 -0.16
CA ALA A 117 6.49 -9.51 -0.65
C ALA A 117 6.56 -9.47 -2.19
N GLU A 118 6.25 -10.59 -2.85
CA GLU A 118 6.27 -10.67 -4.31
C GLU A 118 5.11 -9.90 -4.95
N SER A 119 3.91 -9.88 -4.35
CA SER A 119 2.79 -9.06 -4.85
C SER A 119 3.14 -7.57 -4.87
N LYS A 120 3.82 -7.07 -3.84
CA LYS A 120 4.32 -5.69 -3.83
C LYS A 120 5.35 -5.45 -4.93
N ARG A 121 6.27 -6.40 -5.16
CA ARG A 121 7.25 -6.30 -6.24
C ARG A 121 6.61 -6.33 -7.61
N LEU A 122 5.55 -7.14 -7.80
CA LEU A 122 4.76 -7.15 -9.03
C LEU A 122 4.16 -5.77 -9.32
N ALA A 123 3.47 -5.17 -8.35
CA ALA A 123 2.87 -3.84 -8.52
C ALA A 123 3.91 -2.79 -8.91
N LEU A 124 5.05 -2.75 -8.19
CA LEU A 124 6.14 -1.82 -8.50
C LEU A 124 6.79 -2.08 -9.88
N ALA A 125 6.79 -3.33 -10.35
CA ALA A 125 7.28 -3.66 -11.69
C ALA A 125 6.28 -3.21 -12.76
N PHE A 126 4.98 -3.41 -12.57
CA PHE A 126 3.94 -2.94 -13.51
C PHE A 126 3.96 -1.43 -13.67
N ASP A 127 4.13 -0.67 -12.59
CA ASP A 127 4.25 0.79 -12.63
C ASP A 127 5.43 1.29 -13.50
N ARG A 128 6.45 0.47 -13.69
CA ARG A 128 7.71 0.81 -14.36
C ARG A 128 7.95 -0.01 -15.61
N TRP A 129 6.97 -0.79 -16.04
CA TRP A 129 7.13 -1.68 -17.19
C TRP A 129 7.31 -0.88 -18.47
N MET A 130 8.44 -1.09 -19.17
CA MET A 130 8.82 -0.38 -20.38
C MET A 130 9.02 -1.32 -21.59
N ALA A 131 8.80 -2.63 -21.39
CA ALA A 131 8.94 -3.64 -22.43
C ALA A 131 7.57 -3.97 -23.07
N SER A 132 7.55 -4.91 -24.02
CA SER A 132 6.33 -5.32 -24.71
C SER A 132 5.37 -6.11 -23.82
N ASP A 133 4.11 -6.19 -24.23
CA ASP A 133 3.10 -7.01 -23.56
C ASP A 133 3.48 -8.50 -23.53
N GLU A 134 4.15 -9.00 -24.57
CA GLU A 134 4.62 -10.39 -24.62
C GLU A 134 5.73 -10.65 -23.61
N GLU A 135 6.66 -9.73 -23.44
CA GLU A 135 7.70 -9.84 -22.41
C GLU A 135 7.08 -9.76 -21.00
N LEU A 136 6.09 -8.89 -20.80
CA LEU A 136 5.33 -8.83 -19.55
C LEU A 136 4.65 -10.18 -19.27
N ARG A 137 3.97 -10.76 -20.26
CA ARG A 137 3.32 -12.06 -20.16
C ARG A 137 4.30 -13.17 -19.78
N LEU A 138 5.43 -13.25 -20.44
CA LEU A 138 6.46 -14.24 -20.16
C LEU A 138 7.05 -14.05 -18.75
N TRP A 139 7.33 -12.82 -18.37
CA TRP A 139 7.85 -12.49 -17.04
C TRP A 139 6.86 -12.85 -15.93
N THR A 140 5.57 -12.55 -16.09
CA THR A 140 4.53 -12.88 -15.10
C THR A 140 4.30 -14.39 -14.99
N LEU A 141 4.37 -15.13 -16.10
CA LEU A 141 4.31 -16.60 -16.11
C LEU A 141 5.49 -17.23 -15.36
N ASP A 142 6.71 -16.71 -15.56
CA ASP A 142 7.90 -17.14 -14.81
C ASP A 142 7.74 -16.89 -13.31
N LYS A 143 7.28 -15.70 -12.93
CA LYS A 143 7.00 -15.35 -11.53
C LYS A 143 5.97 -16.28 -10.88
N THR A 144 4.86 -16.52 -11.58
CA THR A 144 3.80 -17.42 -11.12
C THR A 144 4.32 -18.85 -10.94
N SER A 145 5.08 -19.34 -11.93
CA SER A 145 5.66 -20.68 -11.88
C SER A 145 6.62 -20.86 -10.70
N LYS A 146 7.51 -19.87 -10.51
CA LYS A 146 8.46 -19.88 -9.38
C LYS A 146 7.76 -19.82 -8.04
N MET A 147 6.74 -18.98 -7.91
CA MET A 147 5.97 -18.88 -6.68
C MET A 147 5.23 -20.18 -6.37
N ARG A 148 4.57 -20.78 -7.38
CA ARG A 148 3.88 -22.06 -7.24
C ARG A 148 4.84 -23.20 -6.87
N GLY A 149 6.04 -23.23 -7.44
CA GLY A 149 7.08 -24.23 -7.12
C GLY A 149 7.83 -23.97 -5.82
N SER A 150 7.60 -22.86 -5.14
CA SER A 150 8.24 -22.54 -3.87
C SER A 150 7.66 -23.38 -2.72
N ARG A 151 8.43 -23.50 -1.62
CA ARG A 151 7.95 -24.16 -0.40
C ARG A 151 6.64 -23.54 0.10
N GLU A 152 6.56 -22.21 0.12
CA GLU A 152 5.35 -21.49 0.56
C GLU A 152 4.17 -21.75 -0.38
N GLY A 153 4.39 -21.74 -1.70
CA GLY A 153 3.34 -22.03 -2.67
C GLY A 153 2.81 -23.47 -2.56
N GLN A 154 3.69 -24.44 -2.33
CA GLN A 154 3.30 -25.84 -2.15
C GLN A 154 2.57 -26.07 -0.82
N GLU A 155 3.03 -25.45 0.27
CA GLU A 155 2.35 -25.51 1.57
C GLU A 155 0.94 -24.88 1.46
N GLY A 156 0.81 -23.69 0.86
CA GLY A 156 -0.50 -23.04 0.71
C GLY A 156 -1.48 -23.88 -0.11
N LEU A 157 -1.01 -24.52 -1.19
CA LEU A 157 -1.86 -25.41 -2.00
C LEU A 157 -2.27 -26.69 -1.23
N SER A 158 -1.34 -27.31 -0.49
CA SER A 158 -1.64 -28.47 0.34
C SER A 158 -2.64 -28.13 1.44
N ALA A 159 -2.40 -27.04 2.19
CA ALA A 159 -3.29 -26.57 3.24
C ALA A 159 -4.72 -26.30 2.71
N PHE A 160 -4.83 -25.67 1.53
CA PHE A 160 -6.13 -25.44 0.88
C PHE A 160 -6.87 -26.73 0.53
N LEU A 161 -6.16 -27.72 -0.07
CA LEU A 161 -6.75 -29.00 -0.45
C LEU A 161 -7.14 -29.82 0.80
N GLU A 162 -6.36 -29.76 1.85
CA GLU A 162 -6.58 -30.44 3.12
C GLU A 162 -7.56 -29.72 4.04
N ARG A 163 -8.01 -28.51 3.67
CA ARG A 163 -8.91 -27.65 4.44
C ARG A 163 -8.38 -27.32 5.85
N ARG A 164 -7.10 -27.08 5.96
CA ARG A 164 -6.40 -26.66 7.18
C ARG A 164 -5.76 -25.28 7.00
N PRO A 165 -5.45 -24.57 8.09
CA PRO A 165 -4.59 -23.41 8.02
C PRO A 165 -3.20 -23.78 7.47
N PRO A 166 -2.56 -22.89 6.68
CA PRO A 166 -1.16 -23.08 6.31
C PRO A 166 -0.22 -22.79 7.49
N ASP A 167 1.00 -23.33 7.44
CA ASP A 167 1.98 -23.31 8.54
C ASP A 167 2.42 -21.90 9.00
N TRP A 168 2.18 -20.87 8.18
CA TRP A 168 2.46 -19.47 8.54
C TRP A 168 1.28 -18.75 9.21
N SER A 169 0.10 -19.37 9.24
CA SER A 169 -1.11 -18.76 9.82
C SER A 169 -1.03 -18.75 11.34
N PRO A 170 -1.48 -17.67 12.01
CA PRO A 170 -1.68 -17.69 13.46
C PRO A 170 -2.65 -18.78 13.93
N ASP A 171 -3.53 -19.25 13.04
CA ASP A 171 -4.54 -20.27 13.32
C ASP A 171 -4.00 -21.71 13.10
N ALA A 172 -2.70 -21.88 12.86
CA ALA A 172 -2.08 -23.18 12.58
C ALA A 172 -1.71 -24.01 13.83
N GLU A 173 -1.94 -23.48 15.06
CA GLU A 173 -1.71 -24.15 16.34
C GLU A 173 -2.92 -24.99 16.79
#